data_2dd6d72d28ed814d9f765e171ae584c6
#
_entry.id   2dd6d72d28ed814d9f765e171ae584c6
#
_cell.length_a   1.000
_cell.length_b   1.000
_cell.length_c   1.000
_cell.angle_alpha   90.00
_cell.angle_beta   90.00
_cell.angle_gamma   90.00
#
_symmetry.space_group_name_H-M   'P 1'
#
loop_
_entity.id
_entity.type
_entity.pdbx_description
1 polymer ?
#
loop_
_entity_poly.entity_id
_entity_poly.type
_entity_poly.pdbx_seq_one_letter_code
_entity_poly.pdbx_strand_id
1 'polypeptide(L)'
;MKVIFLDFDGVLNCVKSKSRAPFSQFIWYVGLDSDKMRNLAKIVQETDAKIVLTTTWRDHYAIGAYKQEDPVGKYVNNKFRKVELKIYDKIEPGKRFNRGIGVKRWLEKHPEVTDFVILDDEEMGYYNDYDLFDPHFVKTFWDGHGLTENCVNAAIKILNGELGAYRDMEDLQEVYGII
;
A
#
# COMPACT_ATOMS: atom_id res chain seq x y z
N MET A 1 4.23 17.74 -3.66
CA MET A 1 3.16 16.78 -3.23
C MET A 1 3.82 15.51 -2.72
N LYS A 2 3.40 14.99 -1.55
CA LYS A 2 3.86 13.69 -1.03
C LYS A 2 2.92 12.57 -1.48
N VAL A 3 3.45 11.36 -1.74
CA VAL A 3 2.66 10.24 -2.30
C VAL A 3 2.96 8.92 -1.59
N ILE A 4 1.92 8.14 -1.33
CA ILE A 4 1.98 6.75 -0.91
C ILE A 4 1.57 5.87 -2.09
N PHE A 5 2.50 5.08 -2.64
CA PHE A 5 2.19 3.99 -3.55
C PHE A 5 1.82 2.77 -2.72
N LEU A 6 0.57 2.33 -2.82
CA LEU A 6 -0.04 1.42 -1.86
C LEU A 6 -0.46 0.11 -2.49
N ASP A 7 0.09 -1.00 -2.00
CA ASP A 7 -0.50 -2.32 -2.16
C ASP A 7 -1.50 -2.64 -1.02
N PHE A 8 -2.32 -3.67 -1.20
CA PHE A 8 -3.29 -4.09 -0.19
C PHE A 8 -2.93 -5.41 0.45
N ASP A 9 -2.66 -6.43 -0.37
CA ASP A 9 -2.31 -7.75 0.12
C ASP A 9 -0.91 -7.70 0.73
N GLY A 10 -0.76 -8.25 1.94
CA GLY A 10 0.47 -8.12 2.71
C GLY A 10 0.71 -6.76 3.37
N VAL A 11 -0.10 -5.73 3.06
CA VAL A 11 -0.02 -4.38 3.65
C VAL A 11 -1.23 -4.09 4.53
N LEU A 12 -2.42 -4.01 3.93
CA LEU A 12 -3.67 -3.71 4.64
C LEU A 12 -4.42 -4.97 5.12
N ASN A 13 -3.92 -6.12 4.77
CA ASN A 13 -4.29 -7.43 5.26
C ASN A 13 -3.04 -8.33 5.31
N CYS A 14 -3.17 -9.51 5.92
CA CYS A 14 -2.10 -10.50 5.97
C CYS A 14 -2.70 -11.88 6.27
N VAL A 15 -1.88 -12.92 6.32
CA VAL A 15 -2.32 -14.30 6.63
C VAL A 15 -3.09 -14.40 7.96
N LYS A 16 -2.75 -13.57 8.94
CA LYS A 16 -3.39 -13.53 10.27
C LYS A 16 -4.70 -12.75 10.29
N SER A 17 -5.07 -12.06 9.22
CA SER A 17 -6.28 -11.23 9.16
C SER A 17 -7.55 -12.05 9.34
N LYS A 18 -8.41 -11.59 10.25
CA LYS A 18 -9.74 -12.18 10.50
C LYS A 18 -10.83 -11.55 9.64
N SER A 19 -10.56 -10.39 9.04
CA SER A 19 -11.46 -9.71 8.15
C SER A 19 -11.70 -10.53 6.88
N ARG A 20 -12.94 -10.54 6.38
CA ARG A 20 -13.29 -11.18 5.11
C ARG A 20 -13.96 -10.15 4.20
N ALA A 21 -13.57 -10.19 2.94
CA ALA A 21 -14.24 -9.37 1.94
C ALA A 21 -15.58 -10.00 1.55
N PRO A 22 -16.67 -9.23 1.51
CA PRO A 22 -18.04 -9.78 1.36
C PRO A 22 -18.33 -10.35 -0.03
N PHE A 23 -17.48 -10.10 -1.01
CA PHE A 23 -17.59 -10.62 -2.38
C PHE A 23 -16.79 -11.91 -2.60
N SER A 24 -16.11 -12.41 -1.57
CA SER A 24 -15.29 -13.60 -1.71
C SER A 24 -16.16 -14.87 -1.73
N GLN A 25 -16.60 -15.27 -2.92
CA GLN A 25 -16.94 -16.67 -3.17
C GLN A 25 -15.70 -17.57 -3.20
N PHE A 26 -14.51 -16.96 -3.22
CA PHE A 26 -13.21 -17.60 -3.21
C PHE A 26 -12.52 -17.34 -1.86
N ILE A 27 -11.99 -18.39 -1.29
CA ILE A 27 -11.28 -18.44 0.01
C ILE A 27 -10.09 -17.45 0.11
N TRP A 28 -9.69 -16.86 -1.01
CA TRP A 28 -8.46 -16.09 -1.19
C TRP A 28 -8.58 -14.58 -0.90
N TYR A 29 -9.78 -14.02 -0.80
CA TYR A 29 -9.93 -12.59 -0.51
C TYR A 29 -10.01 -12.35 1.00
N VAL A 30 -8.86 -12.21 1.60
CA VAL A 30 -8.73 -11.69 2.96
C VAL A 30 -9.16 -10.21 2.92
N GLY A 31 -10.03 -9.81 3.84
CA GLY A 31 -10.53 -8.43 3.87
C GLY A 31 -9.51 -7.48 4.51
N LEU A 32 -9.66 -6.18 4.21
CA LEU A 32 -8.81 -5.14 4.79
C LEU A 32 -9.07 -4.99 6.29
N ASP A 33 -8.01 -4.99 7.09
CA ASP A 33 -8.08 -4.91 8.54
C ASP A 33 -8.23 -3.47 9.04
N SER A 34 -9.02 -3.28 10.07
CA SER A 34 -9.32 -1.94 10.59
C SER A 34 -8.14 -1.29 11.31
N ASP A 35 -7.25 -2.06 11.93
CA ASP A 35 -6.01 -1.58 12.55
C ASP A 35 -5.03 -1.08 11.50
N LYS A 36 -4.79 -1.85 10.45
CA LYS A 36 -3.92 -1.46 9.33
C LYS A 36 -4.47 -0.24 8.57
N MET A 37 -5.80 -0.15 8.43
CA MET A 37 -6.44 1.04 7.88
C MET A 37 -6.22 2.28 8.77
N ARG A 38 -6.23 2.14 10.10
CA ARG A 38 -5.89 3.24 11.03
C ARG A 38 -4.41 3.61 10.93
N ASN A 39 -3.53 2.63 10.79
CA ASN A 39 -2.10 2.86 10.58
C ASN A 39 -1.84 3.66 9.29
N LEU A 40 -2.51 3.30 8.19
CA LEU A 40 -2.45 4.10 6.95
C LEU A 40 -2.98 5.52 7.16
N ALA A 41 -4.09 5.67 7.89
CA ALA A 41 -4.65 6.99 8.19
C ALA A 41 -3.68 7.87 8.99
N LYS A 42 -2.93 7.29 9.94
CA LYS A 42 -1.89 7.99 10.70
C LYS A 42 -0.80 8.54 9.78
N ILE A 43 -0.31 7.75 8.81
CA ILE A 43 0.69 8.24 7.85
C ILE A 43 0.14 9.45 7.09
N VAL A 44 -1.09 9.35 6.56
CA VAL A 44 -1.71 10.44 5.80
C VAL A 44 -1.93 11.69 6.66
N GLN A 45 -2.40 11.53 7.90
CA GLN A 45 -2.63 12.65 8.83
C GLN A 45 -1.34 13.41 9.16
N GLU A 46 -0.22 12.69 9.33
CA GLU A 46 1.06 13.30 9.68
C GLU A 46 1.82 13.89 8.49
N THR A 47 1.50 13.47 7.25
CA THR A 47 2.30 13.85 6.08
C THR A 47 1.53 14.59 4.99
N ASP A 48 0.20 14.60 5.04
CA ASP A 48 -0.74 15.02 3.97
C ASP A 48 -0.48 14.31 2.62
N ALA A 49 0.08 13.09 2.66
CA ALA A 49 0.40 12.34 1.46
C ALA A 49 -0.86 11.85 0.74
N LYS A 50 -0.81 11.82 -0.58
CA LYS A 50 -1.90 11.31 -1.44
C LYS A 50 -1.68 9.81 -1.71
N ILE A 51 -2.76 9.05 -1.72
CA ILE A 51 -2.73 7.60 -1.91
C ILE A 51 -2.91 7.27 -3.39
N VAL A 52 -1.93 6.56 -3.96
CA VAL A 52 -1.96 6.04 -5.34
C VAL A 52 -1.89 4.51 -5.28
N LEU A 53 -2.89 3.84 -5.86
CA LEU A 53 -2.97 2.39 -5.80
C LEU A 53 -1.99 1.69 -6.74
N THR A 54 -1.22 0.73 -6.20
CA THR A 54 -0.38 -0.22 -6.96
C THR A 54 -0.96 -1.63 -6.96
N THR A 55 -1.83 -1.94 -6.01
CA THR A 55 -2.49 -3.24 -5.83
C THR A 55 -3.23 -3.72 -7.09
N THR A 56 -3.36 -5.02 -7.26
CA THR A 56 -4.22 -5.61 -8.33
C THR A 56 -5.71 -5.26 -8.13
N TRP A 57 -6.14 -4.94 -6.93
CA TRP A 57 -7.52 -4.50 -6.64
C TRP A 57 -7.87 -3.17 -7.30
N ARG A 58 -6.87 -2.38 -7.77
CA ARG A 58 -7.09 -1.10 -8.50
C ARG A 58 -7.94 -1.25 -9.75
N ASP A 59 -7.95 -2.44 -10.37
CA ASP A 59 -8.69 -2.69 -11.60
C ASP A 59 -10.22 -2.64 -11.35
N HIS A 60 -10.63 -2.85 -10.11
CA HIS A 60 -12.01 -2.79 -9.63
C HIS A 60 -12.41 -1.41 -9.05
N TYR A 61 -11.49 -0.45 -9.02
CA TYR A 61 -11.74 0.86 -8.42
C TYR A 61 -11.76 1.96 -9.48
N ALA A 62 -12.86 2.71 -9.55
CA ALA A 62 -13.02 3.86 -10.45
C ALA A 62 -12.63 5.16 -9.75
N ILE A 63 -11.52 5.78 -10.19
CA ILE A 63 -11.05 7.06 -9.65
C ILE A 63 -12.04 8.17 -9.99
N GLY A 64 -12.32 9.04 -9.01
CA GLY A 64 -13.22 10.20 -9.20
C GLY A 64 -14.70 9.85 -9.35
N ALA A 65 -15.08 8.58 -9.37
CA ALA A 65 -16.48 8.19 -9.47
C ALA A 65 -17.26 8.56 -8.20
N TYR A 66 -18.39 9.21 -8.38
CA TYR A 66 -19.32 9.52 -7.28
C TYR A 66 -19.77 8.24 -6.54
N LYS A 67 -19.94 7.15 -7.26
CA LYS A 67 -20.34 5.84 -6.75
C LYS A 67 -19.56 4.74 -7.44
N GLN A 68 -18.99 3.84 -6.66
CA GLN A 68 -18.37 2.63 -7.18
C GLN A 68 -19.46 1.63 -7.60
N GLU A 69 -19.36 1.10 -8.81
CA GLU A 69 -20.31 0.08 -9.31
C GLU A 69 -19.84 -1.35 -9.02
N ASP A 70 -18.53 -1.60 -9.13
CA ASP A 70 -17.90 -2.89 -8.84
C ASP A 70 -18.01 -3.23 -7.34
N PRO A 71 -18.35 -4.47 -6.95
CA PRO A 71 -18.44 -4.89 -5.54
C PRO A 71 -17.14 -4.72 -4.77
N VAL A 72 -15.99 -4.99 -5.40
CA VAL A 72 -14.66 -4.79 -4.79
C VAL A 72 -14.41 -3.30 -4.58
N GLY A 73 -14.67 -2.48 -5.60
CA GLY A 73 -14.56 -1.02 -5.50
C GLY A 73 -15.46 -0.44 -4.40
N LYS A 74 -16.71 -0.92 -4.28
CA LYS A 74 -17.62 -0.54 -3.18
C LYS A 74 -17.05 -0.87 -1.81
N TYR A 75 -16.51 -2.07 -1.65
CA TYR A 75 -15.90 -2.51 -0.41
C TYR A 75 -14.70 -1.64 -0.03
N VAL A 76 -13.75 -1.44 -0.97
CA VAL A 76 -12.58 -0.59 -0.77
C VAL A 76 -13.00 0.83 -0.38
N ASN A 77 -13.89 1.44 -1.15
CA ASN A 77 -14.39 2.80 -0.86
C ASN A 77 -15.00 2.91 0.55
N ASN A 78 -15.76 1.91 0.98
CA ASN A 78 -16.35 1.89 2.32
C ASN A 78 -15.30 1.76 3.43
N LYS A 79 -14.23 0.98 3.21
CA LYS A 79 -13.12 0.85 4.17
C LYS A 79 -12.35 2.15 4.31
N PHE A 80 -12.01 2.81 3.20
CA PHE A 80 -11.30 4.08 3.19
C PHE A 80 -12.12 5.21 3.84
N ARG A 81 -13.41 5.30 3.51
CA ARG A 81 -14.30 6.31 4.12
C ARG A 81 -14.43 6.17 5.63
N LYS A 82 -14.38 4.97 6.20
CA LYS A 82 -14.45 4.73 7.65
C LYS A 82 -13.29 5.33 8.44
N VAL A 83 -12.17 5.57 7.79
CA VAL A 83 -10.98 6.20 8.36
C VAL A 83 -10.67 7.55 7.70
N GLU A 84 -11.68 8.14 7.03
CA GLU A 84 -11.62 9.45 6.39
C GLU A 84 -10.53 9.61 5.33
N LEU A 85 -10.09 8.49 4.73
CA LEU A 85 -9.14 8.47 3.64
C LEU A 85 -9.81 8.53 2.27
N LYS A 86 -9.06 9.08 1.31
CA LYS A 86 -9.44 9.10 -0.10
C LYS A 86 -8.31 8.55 -0.96
N ILE A 87 -8.66 7.73 -1.93
CA ILE A 87 -7.74 7.32 -2.99
C ILE A 87 -7.66 8.46 -3.99
N TYR A 88 -6.44 8.94 -4.22
CA TYR A 88 -6.16 10.04 -5.14
C TYR A 88 -6.11 9.55 -6.58
N ASP A 89 -5.35 8.45 -6.82
CA ASP A 89 -5.15 7.91 -8.15
C ASP A 89 -4.76 6.42 -8.09
N LYS A 90 -4.48 5.83 -9.23
CA LYS A 90 -3.94 4.48 -9.38
C LYS A 90 -2.95 4.44 -10.54
N ILE A 91 -1.92 3.59 -10.44
CA ILE A 91 -1.02 3.37 -11.57
C ILE A 91 -1.77 2.67 -12.72
N GLU A 92 -1.35 2.94 -13.96
CA GLU A 92 -1.88 2.22 -15.11
C GLU A 92 -1.53 0.73 -15.02
N PRO A 93 -2.42 -0.17 -15.53
CA PRO A 93 -2.12 -1.59 -15.56
C PRO A 93 -0.85 -1.83 -16.37
N GLY A 94 0.20 -2.30 -15.70
CA GLY A 94 1.42 -2.80 -16.33
C GLY A 94 1.33 -4.31 -16.53
N LYS A 95 2.36 -4.92 -17.11
CA LYS A 95 2.50 -6.38 -17.06
C LYS A 95 2.49 -6.79 -15.57
N ARG A 96 1.77 -7.87 -15.25
CA ARG A 96 1.40 -8.34 -13.90
C ARG A 96 2.55 -8.35 -12.87
N PHE A 97 3.79 -8.37 -13.32
CA PHE A 97 5.01 -8.49 -12.50
C PHE A 97 5.92 -7.26 -12.60
N ASN A 98 5.38 -6.07 -12.93
CA ASN A 98 6.23 -4.88 -13.00
C ASN A 98 5.46 -3.63 -12.56
N ARG A 99 5.19 -3.55 -11.25
CA ARG A 99 4.56 -2.38 -10.62
C ARG A 99 5.47 -1.15 -10.74
N GLY A 100 6.78 -1.34 -10.62
CA GLY A 100 7.77 -0.27 -10.70
C GLY A 100 7.70 0.53 -12.00
N ILE A 101 7.46 -0.12 -13.15
CA ILE A 101 7.23 0.60 -14.42
C ILE A 101 5.99 1.51 -14.32
N GLY A 102 4.91 1.01 -13.70
CA GLY A 102 3.70 1.80 -13.49
C GLY A 102 3.96 3.01 -12.58
N VAL A 103 4.67 2.81 -11.48
CA VAL A 103 5.09 3.87 -10.54
C VAL A 103 5.96 4.90 -11.25
N LYS A 104 6.99 4.46 -11.98
CA LYS A 104 7.90 5.36 -12.72
C LYS A 104 7.15 6.23 -13.73
N ARG A 105 6.29 5.62 -14.54
CA ARG A 105 5.46 6.35 -15.51
C ARG A 105 4.49 7.32 -14.85
N TRP A 106 3.98 6.95 -13.68
CA TRP A 106 3.10 7.83 -12.92
C TRP A 106 3.89 9.04 -12.37
N LEU A 107 5.08 8.83 -11.80
CA LEU A 107 5.98 9.90 -11.33
C LEU A 107 6.41 10.83 -12.48
N GLU A 108 6.71 10.30 -13.66
CA GLU A 108 7.05 11.10 -14.85
C GLU A 108 5.92 12.06 -15.27
N LYS A 109 4.66 11.67 -15.02
CA LYS A 109 3.48 12.53 -15.29
C LYS A 109 3.17 13.51 -14.17
N HIS A 110 3.80 13.37 -13.01
CA HIS A 110 3.52 14.16 -11.80
C HIS A 110 4.80 14.79 -11.23
N PRO A 111 5.42 15.75 -11.97
CA PRO A 111 6.66 16.40 -11.54
C PRO A 111 6.52 17.23 -10.25
N GLU A 112 5.30 17.47 -9.80
CA GLU A 112 4.99 18.12 -8.53
C GLU A 112 5.21 17.22 -7.31
N VAL A 113 5.49 15.94 -7.48
CA VAL A 113 5.83 15.01 -6.38
C VAL A 113 7.21 15.34 -5.83
N THR A 114 7.27 15.64 -4.55
CA THR A 114 8.52 15.96 -3.85
C THR A 114 9.11 14.76 -3.13
N ASP A 115 8.23 13.93 -2.56
CA ASP A 115 8.59 12.75 -1.78
C ASP A 115 7.56 11.65 -2.00
N PHE A 116 8.00 10.41 -1.97
CA PHE A 116 7.09 9.28 -2.04
C PHE A 116 7.56 8.11 -1.18
N VAL A 117 6.64 7.22 -0.83
CA VAL A 117 6.91 5.94 -0.18
C VAL A 117 6.16 4.84 -0.89
N ILE A 118 6.76 3.67 -0.98
CA ILE A 118 6.14 2.44 -1.49
C ILE A 118 5.86 1.53 -0.29
N LEU A 119 4.60 1.15 -0.11
CA LEU A 119 4.15 0.18 0.88
C LEU A 119 3.72 -1.09 0.13
N ASP A 120 4.53 -2.14 0.20
CA ASP A 120 4.32 -3.38 -0.56
C ASP A 120 5.00 -4.55 0.17
N ASP A 121 4.45 -5.75 0.05
CA ASP A 121 5.07 -6.98 0.56
C ASP A 121 5.91 -7.70 -0.51
N GLU A 122 5.86 -7.24 -1.77
CA GLU A 122 6.59 -7.79 -2.91
C GLU A 122 7.62 -6.79 -3.43
N GLU A 123 8.88 -7.01 -3.12
CA GLU A 123 9.99 -6.16 -3.53
C GLU A 123 10.66 -6.66 -4.82
N MET A 124 11.08 -7.92 -4.81
CA MET A 124 11.83 -8.53 -5.92
C MET A 124 10.93 -8.86 -7.12
N GLY A 125 11.36 -8.49 -8.32
CA GLY A 125 10.64 -8.76 -9.56
C GLY A 125 9.52 -7.75 -9.87
N TYR A 126 9.01 -7.02 -8.88
CA TYR A 126 7.98 -5.99 -9.06
C TYR A 126 8.57 -4.59 -9.20
N TYR A 127 9.72 -4.32 -8.55
CA TYR A 127 10.40 -3.03 -8.52
C TYR A 127 11.88 -3.22 -8.89
N ASN A 128 12.20 -3.20 -10.19
CA ASN A 128 13.54 -3.56 -10.70
C ASN A 128 14.52 -2.36 -10.80
N ASP A 129 14.05 -1.14 -10.55
CA ASP A 129 14.90 0.05 -10.50
C ASP A 129 15.26 0.33 -9.04
N TYR A 130 16.23 -0.42 -8.52
CA TYR A 130 16.60 -0.39 -7.10
C TYR A 130 17.12 0.99 -6.67
N ASP A 131 17.89 1.67 -7.52
CA ASP A 131 18.41 3.00 -7.19
C ASP A 131 17.30 4.02 -6.99
N LEU A 132 16.19 3.88 -7.73
CA LEU A 132 15.02 4.74 -7.61
C LEU A 132 14.12 4.33 -6.45
N PHE A 133 13.87 3.03 -6.25
CA PHE A 133 12.81 2.56 -5.36
C PHE A 133 13.28 2.20 -3.96
N ASP A 134 14.46 1.59 -3.82
CA ASP A 134 14.93 1.09 -2.53
C ASP A 134 14.95 2.19 -1.43
N PRO A 135 15.41 3.43 -1.68
CA PRO A 135 15.38 4.48 -0.66
C PRO A 135 13.99 4.88 -0.17
N HIS A 136 12.95 4.52 -0.92
CA HIS A 136 11.56 4.87 -0.66
C HIS A 136 10.70 3.68 -0.25
N PHE A 137 11.31 2.51 -0.05
CA PHE A 137 10.57 1.26 0.13
C PHE A 137 10.37 0.93 1.60
N VAL A 138 9.14 0.65 1.99
CA VAL A 138 8.76 0.04 3.26
C VAL A 138 8.17 -1.32 2.96
N LYS A 139 8.99 -2.37 3.16
CA LYS A 139 8.58 -3.75 2.97
C LYS A 139 7.80 -4.24 4.17
N THR A 140 6.58 -4.67 3.92
CA THR A 140 5.75 -5.43 4.85
C THR A 140 5.84 -6.93 4.56
N PHE A 141 5.12 -7.76 5.30
CA PHE A 141 5.16 -9.20 5.09
C PHE A 141 3.75 -9.80 5.17
N TRP A 142 3.38 -10.56 4.12
CA TRP A 142 2.13 -11.30 4.08
C TRP A 142 2.01 -12.30 5.24
N ASP A 143 3.07 -13.06 5.50
CA ASP A 143 3.12 -14.04 6.59
C ASP A 143 3.27 -13.41 7.98
N GLY A 144 3.55 -12.11 8.03
CA GLY A 144 3.67 -11.30 9.23
C GLY A 144 2.38 -10.60 9.66
N HIS A 145 2.52 -9.33 10.02
CA HIS A 145 1.43 -8.49 10.51
C HIS A 145 1.02 -7.37 9.53
N GLY A 146 1.60 -7.34 8.31
CA GLY A 146 1.33 -6.29 7.32
C GLY A 146 1.85 -4.93 7.78
N LEU A 147 1.03 -3.88 7.65
CA LEU A 147 1.40 -2.51 8.01
C LEU A 147 1.41 -2.32 9.54
N THR A 148 2.56 -2.56 10.17
CA THR A 148 2.78 -2.38 11.61
C THR A 148 3.05 -0.92 11.97
N GLU A 149 3.12 -0.61 13.27
CA GLU A 149 3.51 0.72 13.77
C GLU A 149 4.96 1.08 13.37
N ASN A 150 5.87 0.11 13.31
CA ASN A 150 7.24 0.32 12.83
C ASN A 150 7.26 0.76 11.37
N CYS A 151 6.45 0.10 10.52
CA CYS A 151 6.27 0.50 9.12
C CYS A 151 5.69 1.91 8.99
N VAL A 152 4.74 2.29 9.86
CA VAL A 152 4.17 3.65 9.90
C VAL A 152 5.24 4.68 10.17
N ASN A 153 6.07 4.46 11.21
CA ASN A 153 7.13 5.37 11.58
C ASN A 153 8.18 5.52 10.46
N ALA A 154 8.56 4.42 9.81
CA ALA A 154 9.45 4.44 8.66
C ALA A 154 8.87 5.21 7.48
N ALA A 155 7.61 4.96 7.13
CA ALA A 155 6.94 5.66 6.02
C ALA A 155 6.84 7.18 6.25
N ILE A 156 6.54 7.60 7.49
CA ILE A 156 6.51 9.02 7.85
C ILE A 156 7.89 9.67 7.69
N LYS A 157 8.96 9.00 8.13
CA LYS A 157 10.34 9.49 7.98
C LYS A 157 10.70 9.66 6.50
N ILE A 158 10.46 8.63 5.68
CA ILE A 158 10.72 8.68 4.23
C ILE A 158 9.96 9.83 3.58
N LEU A 159 8.68 9.98 3.88
CA LEU A 159 7.86 11.08 3.36
C LEU A 159 8.29 12.47 3.86
N ASN A 160 9.06 12.55 4.93
CA ASN A 160 9.66 13.77 5.44
C ASN A 160 11.12 13.98 4.98
N GLY A 161 11.59 13.19 4.00
CA GLY A 161 12.90 13.34 3.38
C GLY A 161 14.04 12.57 4.06
N GLU A 162 13.75 11.72 5.05
CA GLU A 162 14.73 10.81 5.66
C GLU A 162 14.76 9.49 4.86
N LEU A 163 15.42 9.51 3.69
CA LEU A 163 15.46 8.35 2.80
C LEU A 163 16.17 7.14 3.43
N GLY A 164 15.62 5.95 3.18
CA GLY A 164 16.22 4.68 3.60
C GLY A 164 15.22 3.54 3.50
N ALA A 165 15.62 2.44 2.87
CA ALA A 165 14.81 1.23 2.84
C ALA A 165 14.49 0.74 4.25
N TYR A 166 13.26 0.33 4.47
CA TYR A 166 12.83 -0.29 5.72
C TYR A 166 12.21 -1.66 5.45
N ARG A 167 12.65 -2.64 6.21
CA ARG A 167 12.07 -3.99 6.24
C ARG A 167 11.71 -4.32 7.68
N ASP A 168 10.47 -4.71 7.93
CA ASP A 168 10.01 -5.02 9.29
C ASP A 168 10.55 -6.36 9.79
N MET A 169 11.85 -6.37 10.12
CA MET A 169 12.54 -7.57 10.59
C MET A 169 12.03 -8.02 11.96
N GLU A 170 11.51 -7.11 12.79
CA GLU A 170 10.90 -7.46 14.08
C GLU A 170 9.64 -8.28 13.87
N ASP A 171 8.82 -7.92 12.88
CA ASP A 171 7.64 -8.69 12.47
C ASP A 171 8.02 -10.10 12.00
N LEU A 172 9.10 -10.23 11.21
CA LEU A 172 9.60 -11.53 10.78
C LEU A 172 10.15 -12.38 11.93
N GLN A 173 10.87 -11.78 12.86
CA GLN A 173 11.38 -12.49 14.03
C GLN A 173 10.24 -13.04 14.90
N GLU A 174 9.17 -12.27 15.10
CA GLU A 174 8.00 -12.71 15.82
C GLU A 174 7.32 -13.91 15.14
N VAL A 175 7.23 -13.87 13.79
CA VAL A 175 6.54 -14.91 13.00
C VAL A 175 7.34 -16.19 12.91
N TYR A 176 8.64 -16.10 12.66
CA TYR A 176 9.47 -17.28 12.31
C TYR A 176 10.44 -17.70 13.43
N GLY A 177 10.56 -16.89 14.51
CA GLY A 177 11.50 -17.21 15.60
C GLY A 177 12.97 -17.23 15.14
N ILE A 178 13.30 -16.57 14.05
CA ILE A 178 14.65 -16.50 13.50
C ILE A 178 15.39 -15.35 14.22
N ILE A 179 16.39 -15.70 15.00
CA ILE A 179 17.35 -14.77 15.62
C ILE A 179 18.51 -14.56 14.67
#